data_5e6a7e020ba8b6be88f68bbdfb25718f
#
_entry.id   5e6a7e020ba8b6be88f68bbdfb25718f
#
_cell.length_a   1.000
_cell.length_b   1.000
_cell.length_c   1.000
_cell.angle_alpha   90.00
_cell.angle_beta   90.00
_cell.angle_gamma   90.00
#
_symmetry.space_group_name_H-M   'P 1'
#
loop_
_entity.id
_entity.type
_entity.pdbx_description
1 polymer ?
#
loop_
_entity_poly.entity_id
_entity_poly.type
_entity_poly.pdbx_seq_one_letter_code
_entity_poly.pdbx_strand_id
1 'polypeptide(L)'
;MREIRFKTKCVSHAGSFLAVILLLQPLLDVLSFFMQEAGTTAVTTVLRLILLAVVSLYGCVISDRRQLYAAGWAVVAGFWLLHSLNSIREGYLEPVGDAAEFLKLVQFPLWAMAFFTIFQKREGESEDVFGVLAINFGVILLVIGLSYLTGHTAFTYDFPERGIQLGVLGWFGVPNAQSAILSLLVPGVILWALNTEQFWVYTVCSAAGLGLLYLTGTRLTYYTALLCAAGFLLLILLCRRPPVFCLPMLAFFILLLALRGVSPMEQRQQVSETSFAVYQERIDAVMGEDRDFTYTQGQEIPPAVYEKIKTLYTDVYGVDGVYGEVLLGDLNERFGVEKVMEEFSYSIRPQVLNNSRTRKLIALRMVWEERDFLTHLVGMEYSAAKIGAHNYDPENDFPALLYFTGYLGVAIYGLFLLGIVLYAILAFFVRFPSLLSPEFGTAAMMCALALGAAQLSGQVLRRPNVTVYFSLAAALLLVLARETPSPRKLTTIYKPNPAVTRMKIG
;
A
#
# COMPACT_ATOMS: atom_id res chain seq x y z
N MET A 1 25.05 35.49 0.53
CA MET A 1 24.21 35.92 1.68
C MET A 1 22.71 35.61 1.50
N ARG A 2 22.05 35.94 0.37
CA ARG A 2 20.62 35.63 0.16
C ARG A 2 20.31 34.12 0.21
N GLU A 3 21.11 33.28 -0.45
CA GLU A 3 20.93 31.82 -0.49
C GLU A 3 21.06 31.19 0.89
N ILE A 4 22.06 31.60 1.67
CA ILE A 4 22.26 31.11 3.04
C ILE A 4 21.05 31.47 3.93
N ARG A 5 20.56 32.71 3.86
CA ARG A 5 19.36 33.14 4.61
C ARG A 5 18.12 32.36 4.20
N PHE A 6 17.94 32.08 2.90
CA PHE A 6 16.82 31.31 2.41
C PHE A 6 16.88 29.86 2.92
N LYS A 7 18.05 29.21 2.80
CA LYS A 7 18.24 27.84 3.32
C LYS A 7 17.98 27.77 4.83
N THR A 8 18.52 28.71 5.61
CA THR A 8 18.29 28.75 7.07
C THR A 8 16.80 28.90 7.41
N LYS A 9 16.07 29.75 6.67
CA LYS A 9 14.62 29.90 6.85
C LYS A 9 13.87 28.61 6.49
N CYS A 10 14.25 27.93 5.41
CA CYS A 10 13.63 26.64 5.06
C CYS A 10 13.91 25.58 6.16
N VAL A 11 15.12 25.50 6.67
CA VAL A 11 15.47 24.55 7.76
C VAL A 11 14.64 24.82 9.02
N SER A 12 14.44 26.08 9.41
CA SER A 12 13.65 26.43 10.60
C SER A 12 12.16 26.07 10.49
N HIS A 13 11.63 25.89 9.27
CA HIS A 13 10.23 25.52 9.04
C HIS A 13 10.08 24.07 8.55
N ALA A 14 11.13 23.24 8.61
CA ALA A 14 11.10 21.89 8.05
C ALA A 14 10.06 20.98 8.73
N GLY A 15 9.88 21.12 10.05
CA GLY A 15 8.86 20.39 10.80
C GLY A 15 7.44 20.78 10.38
N SER A 16 7.13 22.09 10.39
CA SER A 16 5.81 22.60 9.99
C SER A 16 5.50 22.24 8.52
N PHE A 17 6.50 22.30 7.65
CA PHE A 17 6.33 21.86 6.25
C PHE A 17 5.93 20.39 6.17
N LEU A 18 6.64 19.50 6.88
CA LEU A 18 6.30 18.08 6.93
C LEU A 18 4.87 17.86 7.46
N ALA A 19 4.50 18.54 8.54
CA ALA A 19 3.17 18.43 9.13
C ALA A 19 2.07 18.83 8.12
N VAL A 20 2.24 19.94 7.42
CA VAL A 20 1.30 20.39 6.39
C VAL A 20 1.17 19.34 5.28
N ILE A 21 2.29 18.80 4.80
CA ILE A 21 2.29 17.75 3.76
C ILE A 21 1.51 16.51 4.22
N LEU A 22 1.69 16.09 5.46
CA LEU A 22 0.98 14.92 5.99
C LEU A 22 -0.51 15.21 6.22
N LEU A 23 -0.85 16.38 6.77
CA LEU A 23 -2.24 16.77 7.02
C LEU A 23 -3.06 16.95 5.73
N LEU A 24 -2.42 17.27 4.61
CA LEU A 24 -3.07 17.34 3.31
C LEU A 24 -3.47 15.97 2.76
N GLN A 25 -2.85 14.86 3.20
CA GLN A 25 -3.11 13.54 2.59
C GLN A 25 -4.57 13.09 2.70
N PRO A 26 -5.21 13.03 3.89
CA PRO A 26 -6.60 12.60 3.99
C PRO A 26 -7.57 13.55 3.26
N LEU A 27 -7.25 14.85 3.16
CA LEU A 27 -8.06 15.81 2.41
C LEU A 27 -7.97 15.57 0.89
N LEU A 28 -6.78 15.22 0.39
CA LEU A 28 -6.59 14.83 -1.01
C LEU A 28 -7.30 13.51 -1.34
N ASP A 29 -7.40 12.59 -0.37
CA ASP A 29 -8.14 11.34 -0.56
C ASP A 29 -9.66 11.60 -0.66
N VAL A 30 -10.20 12.47 0.20
CA VAL A 30 -11.60 12.90 0.12
C VAL A 30 -11.88 13.64 -1.20
N LEU A 31 -10.99 14.55 -1.61
CA LEU A 31 -11.09 15.20 -2.91
C LEU A 31 -11.07 14.17 -4.05
N SER A 32 -10.22 13.14 -3.94
CA SER A 32 -10.13 12.07 -4.94
C SER A 32 -11.44 11.28 -5.06
N PHE A 33 -12.12 11.03 -3.94
CA PHE A 33 -13.43 10.38 -3.93
C PHE A 33 -14.46 11.18 -4.73
N PHE A 34 -14.65 12.46 -4.43
CA PHE A 34 -15.60 13.31 -5.15
C PHE A 34 -15.23 13.56 -6.61
N MET A 35 -13.92 13.66 -6.92
CA MET A 35 -13.48 13.77 -8.32
C MET A 35 -13.74 12.48 -9.10
N GLN A 36 -13.60 11.31 -8.49
CA GLN A 36 -13.94 10.04 -9.13
C GLN A 36 -15.44 9.93 -9.41
N GLU A 37 -16.30 10.38 -8.51
CA GLU A 37 -17.74 10.47 -8.75
C GLU A 37 -18.08 11.45 -9.88
N ALA A 38 -17.30 12.54 -10.02
CA ALA A 38 -17.41 13.46 -11.14
C ALA A 38 -16.79 12.94 -12.46
N GLY A 39 -16.34 11.67 -12.48
CA GLY A 39 -15.82 11.01 -13.67
C GLY A 39 -14.35 11.33 -14.02
N THR A 40 -13.58 11.93 -13.10
CA THR A 40 -12.17 12.24 -13.34
C THR A 40 -11.28 11.97 -12.12
N THR A 41 -10.10 11.39 -12.36
CA THR A 41 -9.06 11.24 -11.35
C THR A 41 -7.82 12.10 -11.65
N ALA A 42 -7.81 12.77 -12.79
CA ALA A 42 -6.64 13.51 -13.28
C ALA A 42 -6.22 14.65 -12.33
N VAL A 43 -7.18 15.38 -11.77
CA VAL A 43 -6.92 16.54 -10.89
C VAL A 43 -6.09 16.13 -9.67
N THR A 44 -6.52 15.10 -8.96
CA THR A 44 -5.82 14.65 -7.75
C THR A 44 -4.48 13.99 -8.07
N THR A 45 -4.37 13.31 -9.20
CA THR A 45 -3.09 12.77 -9.68
C THR A 45 -2.09 13.89 -9.93
N VAL A 46 -2.48 14.93 -10.66
CA VAL A 46 -1.62 16.11 -10.93
C VAL A 46 -1.21 16.81 -9.63
N LEU A 47 -2.16 17.06 -8.72
CA LEU A 47 -1.87 17.68 -7.42
C LEU A 47 -0.83 16.87 -6.62
N ARG A 48 -0.92 15.55 -6.61
CA ARG A 48 0.03 14.66 -5.91
C ARG A 48 1.41 14.67 -6.57
N LEU A 49 1.49 14.75 -7.90
CA LEU A 49 2.77 14.88 -8.62
C LEU A 49 3.42 16.24 -8.36
N ILE A 50 2.64 17.33 -8.33
CA ILE A 50 3.14 18.64 -7.93
C ILE A 50 3.67 18.60 -6.50
N LEU A 51 2.95 17.96 -5.58
CA LEU A 51 3.35 17.81 -4.19
C LEU A 51 4.67 17.04 -4.06
N LEU A 52 4.82 15.92 -4.81
CA LEU A 52 6.06 15.16 -4.90
C LEU A 52 7.24 16.04 -5.37
N ALA A 53 7.04 16.81 -6.44
CA ALA A 53 8.05 17.72 -6.96
C ALA A 53 8.44 18.79 -5.92
N VAL A 54 7.46 19.44 -5.28
CA VAL A 54 7.68 20.44 -4.23
C VAL A 54 8.48 19.88 -3.06
N VAL A 55 8.11 18.69 -2.57
CA VAL A 55 8.80 18.06 -1.42
C VAL A 55 10.20 17.60 -1.80
N SER A 56 10.39 17.03 -3.00
CA SER A 56 11.71 16.62 -3.50
C SER A 56 12.64 17.83 -3.66
N LEU A 57 12.15 18.93 -4.23
CA LEU A 57 12.89 20.20 -4.34
C LEU A 57 13.20 20.81 -2.97
N TYR A 58 12.23 20.79 -2.06
CA TYR A 58 12.45 21.28 -0.70
C TYR A 58 13.55 20.50 0.01
N GLY A 59 13.51 19.16 -0.06
CA GLY A 59 14.55 18.29 0.47
C GLY A 59 15.92 18.61 -0.12
N CYS A 60 16.01 18.84 -1.44
CA CYS A 60 17.23 19.24 -2.12
C CYS A 60 17.77 20.59 -1.61
N VAL A 61 16.88 21.58 -1.43
CA VAL A 61 17.27 22.94 -0.96
C VAL A 61 17.87 22.91 0.45
N ILE A 62 17.25 22.16 1.36
CA ILE A 62 17.73 22.09 2.76
C ILE A 62 18.90 21.12 2.93
N SER A 63 19.13 20.21 1.99
CA SER A 63 20.20 19.20 2.05
C SER A 63 21.60 19.83 2.03
N ASP A 64 22.53 19.22 2.78
CA ASP A 64 23.97 19.49 2.61
C ASP A 64 24.58 18.67 1.47
N ARG A 65 23.87 17.66 0.97
CA ARG A 65 24.32 16.74 -0.07
C ARG A 65 23.41 16.83 -1.30
N ARG A 66 23.30 18.04 -1.87
CA ARG A 66 22.47 18.29 -3.08
C ARG A 66 22.83 17.36 -4.25
N GLN A 67 24.09 16.92 -4.31
CA GLN A 67 24.56 15.98 -5.33
C GLN A 67 23.84 14.64 -5.31
N LEU A 68 23.38 14.17 -4.13
CA LEU A 68 22.59 12.94 -4.04
C LEU A 68 21.19 13.09 -4.68
N TYR A 69 20.58 14.28 -4.54
CA TYR A 69 19.34 14.58 -5.22
C TYR A 69 19.53 14.67 -6.73
N ALA A 70 20.57 15.37 -7.19
CA ALA A 70 20.90 15.46 -8.61
C ALA A 70 21.18 14.07 -9.21
N ALA A 71 21.93 13.21 -8.49
CA ALA A 71 22.17 11.83 -8.90
C ALA A 71 20.87 11.00 -8.94
N GLY A 72 20.02 11.11 -7.92
CA GLY A 72 18.72 10.42 -7.89
C GLY A 72 17.81 10.83 -9.06
N TRP A 73 17.69 12.14 -9.30
CA TRP A 73 16.90 12.64 -10.44
C TRP A 73 17.51 12.22 -11.79
N ALA A 74 18.86 12.22 -11.90
CA ALA A 74 19.54 11.76 -13.12
C ALA A 74 19.31 10.27 -13.38
N VAL A 75 19.31 9.42 -12.34
CA VAL A 75 18.96 7.99 -12.45
C VAL A 75 17.52 7.82 -12.94
N VAL A 76 16.56 8.53 -12.31
CA VAL A 76 15.15 8.49 -12.72
C VAL A 76 14.97 8.95 -14.17
N ALA A 77 15.56 10.10 -14.54
CA ALA A 77 15.45 10.64 -15.89
C ALA A 77 16.15 9.76 -16.93
N GLY A 78 17.34 9.25 -16.60
CA GLY A 78 18.12 8.34 -17.49
C GLY A 78 17.39 7.02 -17.72
N PHE A 79 16.82 6.45 -16.65
CA PHE A 79 16.01 5.23 -16.78
C PHE A 79 14.75 5.49 -17.63
N TRP A 80 14.03 6.59 -17.36
CA TRP A 80 12.86 6.96 -18.16
C TRP A 80 13.18 7.14 -19.64
N LEU A 81 14.33 7.75 -19.94
CA LEU A 81 14.78 7.91 -21.33
C LEU A 81 14.99 6.55 -22.00
N LEU A 82 15.69 5.62 -21.34
CA LEU A 82 15.94 4.27 -21.87
C LEU A 82 14.62 3.50 -22.08
N HIS A 83 13.72 3.55 -21.10
CA HIS A 83 12.39 2.95 -21.19
C HIS A 83 11.59 3.52 -22.36
N SER A 84 11.53 4.86 -22.49
CA SER A 84 10.79 5.53 -23.56
C SER A 84 11.37 5.22 -24.94
N LEU A 85 12.71 5.15 -25.09
CA LEU A 85 13.36 4.78 -26.35
C LEU A 85 12.99 3.34 -26.76
N ASN A 86 12.96 2.41 -25.80
CA ASN A 86 12.50 1.06 -26.07
C ASN A 86 11.01 1.01 -26.44
N SER A 87 10.16 1.74 -25.73
CA SER A 87 8.71 1.80 -26.01
C SER A 87 8.43 2.39 -27.39
N ILE A 88 9.20 3.42 -27.83
CA ILE A 88 9.10 3.97 -29.19
C ILE A 88 9.46 2.90 -30.22
N ARG A 89 10.49 2.10 -29.97
CA ARG A 89 10.88 0.99 -30.84
C ARG A 89 9.78 -0.07 -30.98
N GLU A 90 9.08 -0.39 -29.88
CA GLU A 90 7.98 -1.37 -29.83
C GLU A 90 6.63 -0.81 -30.32
N GLY A 91 6.53 0.49 -30.64
CA GLY A 91 5.32 1.13 -31.09
C GLY A 91 4.49 1.78 -29.97
N TYR A 92 5.08 2.77 -29.31
CA TYR A 92 4.54 3.48 -28.16
C TYR A 92 3.10 3.94 -28.35
N LEU A 93 2.14 3.42 -27.60
CA LEU A 93 0.71 3.70 -27.75
C LEU A 93 0.23 4.85 -26.84
N GLU A 94 0.61 4.85 -25.57
CA GLU A 94 0.11 5.80 -24.57
C GLU A 94 1.23 6.48 -23.75
N PRO A 95 2.05 7.33 -24.34
CA PRO A 95 3.21 7.94 -23.66
C PRO A 95 2.87 8.70 -22.38
N VAL A 96 1.74 9.41 -22.35
CA VAL A 96 1.32 10.21 -21.19
C VAL A 96 0.85 9.32 -20.04
N GLY A 97 0.09 8.27 -20.37
CA GLY A 97 -0.36 7.28 -19.39
C GLY A 97 0.82 6.53 -18.77
N ASP A 98 1.74 6.10 -19.60
CA ASP A 98 2.96 5.40 -19.19
C ASP A 98 3.86 6.28 -18.31
N ALA A 99 4.08 7.55 -18.66
CA ALA A 99 4.80 8.52 -17.85
C ALA A 99 4.15 8.71 -16.46
N ALA A 100 2.82 8.76 -16.41
CA ALA A 100 2.11 8.91 -15.16
C ALA A 100 2.28 7.66 -14.25
N GLU A 101 2.22 6.46 -14.83
CA GLU A 101 2.45 5.21 -14.07
C GLU A 101 3.90 5.08 -13.63
N PHE A 102 4.87 5.43 -14.48
CA PHE A 102 6.28 5.47 -14.10
C PHE A 102 6.54 6.43 -12.92
N LEU A 103 5.95 7.63 -12.96
CA LEU A 103 6.07 8.59 -11.85
C LEU A 103 5.47 8.05 -10.54
N LYS A 104 4.41 7.24 -10.61
CA LYS A 104 3.87 6.56 -9.44
C LYS A 104 4.84 5.52 -8.88
N LEU A 105 5.58 4.81 -9.73
CA LEU A 105 6.58 3.83 -9.30
C LEU A 105 7.79 4.48 -8.60
N VAL A 106 8.32 5.58 -9.14
CA VAL A 106 9.54 6.22 -8.62
C VAL A 106 9.30 7.17 -7.43
N GLN A 107 8.07 7.41 -7.05
CA GLN A 107 7.77 8.37 -5.97
C GLN A 107 8.31 7.94 -4.61
N PHE A 108 8.32 6.63 -4.28
CA PHE A 108 8.80 6.13 -2.99
C PHE A 108 10.23 6.59 -2.66
N PRO A 109 11.24 6.34 -3.50
CA PRO A 109 12.59 6.80 -3.21
C PRO A 109 12.70 8.32 -3.11
N LEU A 110 11.96 9.07 -3.92
CA LEU A 110 11.99 10.54 -3.89
C LEU A 110 11.39 11.11 -2.58
N TRP A 111 10.24 10.58 -2.14
CA TRP A 111 9.65 10.93 -0.84
C TRP A 111 10.56 10.53 0.32
N ALA A 112 11.10 9.29 0.30
CA ALA A 112 11.95 8.78 1.37
C ALA A 112 13.23 9.62 1.54
N MET A 113 13.89 10.01 0.43
CA MET A 113 15.06 10.90 0.46
C MET A 113 14.72 12.28 1.06
N ALA A 114 13.58 12.85 0.65
CA ALA A 114 13.16 14.16 1.14
C ALA A 114 12.83 14.11 2.63
N PHE A 115 12.02 13.16 3.08
CA PHE A 115 11.67 13.00 4.48
C PHE A 115 12.89 12.70 5.35
N PHE A 116 13.80 11.84 4.88
CA PHE A 116 15.06 11.59 5.57
C PHE A 116 15.86 12.86 5.77
N THR A 117 15.98 13.71 4.73
CA THR A 117 16.67 15.01 4.83
C THR A 117 15.96 15.96 5.79
N ILE A 118 14.62 16.03 5.73
CA ILE A 118 13.84 16.86 6.64
C ILE A 118 14.08 16.43 8.08
N PHE A 119 14.05 15.16 8.39
CA PHE A 119 14.31 14.66 9.73
C PHE A 119 15.72 14.96 10.22
N GLN A 120 16.73 14.88 9.35
CA GLN A 120 18.11 15.20 9.71
C GLN A 120 18.35 16.68 9.97
N LYS A 121 17.59 17.57 9.30
CA LYS A 121 17.74 19.03 9.42
C LYS A 121 16.86 19.66 10.47
N ARG A 122 16.05 18.90 11.10
CA ARG A 122 15.12 19.30 12.13
C ARG A 122 15.88 19.64 13.40
N GLU A 123 16.25 20.92 13.56
CA GLU A 123 16.84 21.48 14.79
C GLU A 123 15.76 22.25 15.55
N GLY A 124 15.61 21.96 16.84
CA GLY A 124 14.76 22.73 17.75
C GLY A 124 13.38 22.12 17.99
N GLU A 125 12.34 22.89 17.82
CA GLU A 125 10.94 22.48 18.09
C GLU A 125 10.51 21.38 17.11
N SER A 126 10.66 20.16 17.55
CA SER A 126 10.26 19.01 16.76
C SER A 126 8.77 18.83 16.91
N GLU A 127 8.00 19.14 15.86
CA GLU A 127 6.62 18.65 15.77
C GLU A 127 6.61 17.13 15.87
N ASP A 128 5.69 16.58 16.65
CA ASP A 128 5.55 15.16 16.84
C ASP A 128 4.95 14.51 15.59
N VAL A 129 5.74 13.82 14.84
CA VAL A 129 5.27 13.13 13.65
C VAL A 129 4.15 12.15 14.00
N PHE A 130 4.27 11.47 15.12
CA PHE A 130 3.22 10.54 15.56
C PHE A 130 1.96 11.28 16.01
N GLY A 131 2.10 12.49 16.57
CA GLY A 131 0.97 13.38 16.83
C GLY A 131 0.28 13.84 15.56
N VAL A 132 1.03 14.17 14.51
CA VAL A 132 0.45 14.48 13.19
C VAL A 132 -0.27 13.28 12.60
N LEU A 133 0.28 12.07 12.73
CA LEU A 133 -0.40 10.84 12.31
C LEU A 133 -1.69 10.60 13.12
N ALA A 134 -1.70 10.92 14.42
CA ALA A 134 -2.91 10.84 15.24
C ALA A 134 -3.98 11.85 14.79
N ILE A 135 -3.58 13.06 14.39
CA ILE A 135 -4.51 14.05 13.80
C ILE A 135 -5.07 13.52 12.47
N ASN A 136 -4.22 12.98 11.57
CA ASN A 136 -4.68 12.38 10.31
C ASN A 136 -5.71 11.27 10.55
N PHE A 137 -5.44 10.42 11.54
CA PHE A 137 -6.37 9.37 11.93
C PHE A 137 -7.70 9.96 12.44
N GLY A 138 -7.63 11.01 13.26
CA GLY A 138 -8.82 11.75 13.71
C GLY A 138 -9.63 12.34 12.55
N VAL A 139 -8.96 12.90 11.53
CA VAL A 139 -9.60 13.40 10.31
C VAL A 139 -10.28 12.25 9.55
N ILE A 140 -9.62 11.09 9.42
CA ILE A 140 -10.23 9.92 8.77
C ILE A 140 -11.49 9.46 9.51
N LEU A 141 -11.44 9.36 10.84
CA LEU A 141 -12.63 9.01 11.65
C LEU A 141 -13.76 10.03 11.48
N LEU A 142 -13.43 11.32 11.48
CA LEU A 142 -14.39 12.40 11.26
C LEU A 142 -15.04 12.28 9.88
N VAL A 143 -14.26 12.09 8.83
CA VAL A 143 -14.75 11.94 7.45
C VAL A 143 -15.67 10.73 7.31
N ILE A 144 -15.29 9.59 7.89
CA ILE A 144 -16.15 8.39 7.92
C ILE A 144 -17.46 8.71 8.65
N GLY A 145 -17.38 9.33 9.83
CA GLY A 145 -18.58 9.71 10.59
C GLY A 145 -19.49 10.65 9.79
N LEU A 146 -18.95 11.66 9.13
CA LEU A 146 -19.70 12.59 8.28
C LEU A 146 -20.33 11.88 7.08
N SER A 147 -19.64 10.93 6.44
CA SER A 147 -20.19 10.17 5.32
C SER A 147 -21.44 9.38 5.71
N TYR A 148 -21.44 8.77 6.89
CA TYR A 148 -22.62 8.07 7.42
C TYR A 148 -23.75 9.04 7.80
N LEU A 149 -23.43 10.18 8.41
CA LEU A 149 -24.43 11.19 8.79
C LEU A 149 -25.12 11.82 7.58
N THR A 150 -24.43 11.95 6.47
CA THR A 150 -25.00 12.47 5.22
C THR A 150 -25.75 11.42 4.41
N GLY A 151 -25.67 10.14 4.79
CA GLY A 151 -26.21 9.03 4.01
C GLY A 151 -25.49 8.76 2.69
N HIS A 152 -24.37 9.44 2.45
CA HIS A 152 -23.55 9.28 1.26
C HIS A 152 -22.20 8.66 1.66
N THR A 153 -22.16 7.34 1.74
CA THR A 153 -20.97 6.59 2.19
C THR A 153 -20.63 5.47 1.22
N ALA A 154 -19.34 5.21 1.05
CA ALA A 154 -18.85 4.01 0.36
C ALA A 154 -18.55 2.90 1.38
N PHE A 155 -18.67 1.67 0.92
CA PHE A 155 -18.34 0.47 1.66
C PHE A 155 -17.10 -0.19 1.08
N THR A 156 -16.39 -0.97 1.89
CA THR A 156 -15.21 -1.70 1.42
C THR A 156 -15.56 -2.72 0.33
N TYR A 157 -16.71 -3.36 0.51
CA TYR A 157 -17.30 -4.29 -0.46
C TYR A 157 -18.77 -3.96 -0.62
N ASP A 158 -19.18 -3.71 -1.84
CA ASP A 158 -20.56 -3.47 -2.22
C ASP A 158 -20.98 -4.53 -3.25
N PHE A 159 -22.01 -5.29 -2.94
CA PHE A 159 -22.61 -6.32 -3.78
C PHE A 159 -24.08 -5.96 -4.02
N PRO A 160 -24.35 -4.96 -4.88
CA PRO A 160 -25.69 -4.40 -5.06
C PRO A 160 -26.71 -5.47 -5.50
N GLU A 161 -26.30 -6.42 -6.34
CA GLU A 161 -27.15 -7.53 -6.81
C GLU A 161 -27.65 -8.44 -5.67
N ARG A 162 -26.95 -8.44 -4.54
CA ARG A 162 -27.29 -9.24 -3.35
C ARG A 162 -27.81 -8.38 -2.19
N GLY A 163 -27.81 -7.06 -2.33
CA GLY A 163 -28.14 -6.14 -1.27
C GLY A 163 -27.19 -6.20 -0.06
N ILE A 164 -25.93 -6.63 -0.29
CA ILE A 164 -24.92 -6.82 0.76
C ILE A 164 -23.87 -5.72 0.68
N GLN A 165 -23.70 -4.99 1.76
CA GLN A 165 -22.67 -3.96 1.94
C GLN A 165 -21.81 -4.31 3.15
N LEU A 166 -20.50 -4.43 2.97
CA LEU A 166 -19.58 -4.89 4.01
C LEU A 166 -18.40 -3.92 4.18
N GLY A 167 -17.99 -3.77 5.42
CA GLY A 167 -16.83 -2.95 5.79
C GLY A 167 -17.14 -1.46 5.79
N VAL A 168 -16.24 -0.68 6.38
CA VAL A 168 -16.35 0.77 6.55
C VAL A 168 -15.29 1.46 5.71
N LEU A 169 -15.71 2.30 4.78
CA LEU A 169 -14.80 3.06 3.92
C LEU A 169 -15.02 4.57 4.02
N GLY A 170 -16.26 5.05 4.00
CA GLY A 170 -16.57 6.48 4.01
C GLY A 170 -16.27 7.13 2.66
N TRP A 171 -15.84 8.41 2.67
CA TRP A 171 -15.44 9.13 1.45
C TRP A 171 -13.99 8.81 1.03
N PHE A 172 -13.62 7.52 1.08
CA PHE A 172 -12.34 7.01 0.59
C PHE A 172 -12.61 6.01 -0.52
N GLY A 173 -12.38 6.39 -1.77
CA GLY A 173 -12.86 5.67 -2.96
C GLY A 173 -12.20 4.32 -3.23
N VAL A 174 -11.09 3.97 -2.55
CA VAL A 174 -10.30 2.78 -2.89
C VAL A 174 -9.99 1.93 -1.65
N PRO A 175 -10.70 0.81 -1.48
CA PRO A 175 -10.57 -0.06 -0.30
C PRO A 175 -9.15 -0.52 0.01
N ASN A 176 -8.40 -0.97 -0.99
CA ASN A 176 -7.03 -1.46 -0.81
C ASN A 176 -6.06 -0.34 -0.39
N ALA A 177 -6.22 0.88 -0.94
CA ALA A 177 -5.41 2.03 -0.56
C ALA A 177 -5.69 2.46 0.88
N GLN A 178 -6.97 2.58 1.25
CA GLN A 178 -7.36 2.95 2.61
C GLN A 178 -6.90 1.90 3.62
N SER A 179 -7.01 0.62 3.28
CA SER A 179 -6.50 -0.48 4.11
C SER A 179 -5.01 -0.37 4.36
N ALA A 180 -4.24 -0.05 3.32
CA ALA A 180 -2.79 0.13 3.44
C ALA A 180 -2.43 1.38 4.24
N ILE A 181 -3.14 2.52 4.03
CA ILE A 181 -2.97 3.74 4.83
C ILE A 181 -3.22 3.46 6.31
N LEU A 182 -4.35 2.85 6.65
CA LEU A 182 -4.68 2.52 8.03
C LEU A 182 -3.66 1.55 8.65
N SER A 183 -3.16 0.58 7.87
CA SER A 183 -2.13 -0.34 8.32
C SER A 183 -0.81 0.33 8.68
N LEU A 184 -0.50 1.48 8.05
CA LEU A 184 0.67 2.28 8.37
C LEU A 184 0.40 3.33 9.46
N LEU A 185 -0.81 3.88 9.49
CA LEU A 185 -1.17 4.98 10.39
C LEU A 185 -1.42 4.49 11.81
N VAL A 186 -2.18 3.41 11.98
CA VAL A 186 -2.60 2.91 13.29
C VAL A 186 -1.44 2.58 14.23
N PRO A 187 -0.35 1.91 13.81
CA PRO A 187 0.82 1.73 14.67
C PRO A 187 1.39 3.07 15.19
N GLY A 188 1.46 4.09 14.33
CA GLY A 188 1.92 5.41 14.73
C GLY A 188 1.00 6.08 15.77
N VAL A 189 -0.31 5.92 15.62
CA VAL A 189 -1.32 6.43 16.57
C VAL A 189 -1.21 5.74 17.93
N ILE A 190 -1.07 4.41 17.93
CA ILE A 190 -0.90 3.63 19.16
C ILE A 190 0.39 4.04 19.89
N LEU A 191 1.48 4.24 19.14
CA LEU A 191 2.74 4.73 19.71
C LEU A 191 2.60 6.13 20.30
N TRP A 192 1.97 7.07 19.56
CA TRP A 192 1.69 8.40 20.07
C TRP A 192 0.93 8.35 21.40
N ALA A 193 -0.13 7.55 21.44
CA ALA A 193 -0.94 7.38 22.63
C ALA A 193 -0.16 6.73 23.79
N LEU A 194 0.70 5.73 23.50
CA LEU A 194 1.58 5.11 24.50
C LEU A 194 2.56 6.14 25.11
N ASN A 195 3.08 7.05 24.28
CA ASN A 195 4.01 8.10 24.72
C ASN A 195 3.34 9.23 25.53
N THR A 196 2.02 9.34 25.56
CA THR A 196 1.31 10.22 26.50
C THR A 196 1.38 9.73 27.94
N GLU A 197 1.73 8.45 28.16
CA GLU A 197 1.72 7.77 29.46
C GLU A 197 0.35 7.75 30.17
N GLN A 198 -0.72 8.13 29.46
CA GLN A 198 -2.07 8.13 29.96
C GLN A 198 -2.80 6.84 29.53
N PHE A 199 -3.09 5.98 30.50
CA PHE A 199 -3.70 4.67 30.24
C PHE A 199 -5.01 4.76 29.42
N TRP A 200 -5.87 5.73 29.73
CA TRP A 200 -7.15 5.90 29.03
C TRP A 200 -6.98 6.41 27.60
N VAL A 201 -6.06 7.34 27.37
CA VAL A 201 -5.74 7.82 26.01
C VAL A 201 -5.23 6.66 25.18
N TYR A 202 -4.31 5.89 25.72
CA TYR A 202 -3.77 4.69 25.05
C TYR A 202 -4.86 3.67 24.74
N THR A 203 -5.74 3.35 25.70
CA THR A 203 -6.82 2.40 25.53
C THR A 203 -7.82 2.85 24.46
N VAL A 204 -8.25 4.11 24.50
CA VAL A 204 -9.23 4.66 23.54
C VAL A 204 -8.65 4.73 22.13
N CYS A 205 -7.43 5.25 21.97
CA CYS A 205 -6.78 5.32 20.66
C CYS A 205 -6.52 3.93 20.07
N SER A 206 -6.13 2.96 20.91
CA SER A 206 -5.95 1.57 20.49
C SER A 206 -7.26 0.94 20.07
N ALA A 207 -8.34 1.15 20.84
CA ALA A 207 -9.68 0.68 20.49
C ALA A 207 -10.15 1.26 19.17
N ALA A 208 -10.01 2.57 18.98
CA ALA A 208 -10.39 3.24 17.74
C ALA A 208 -9.59 2.74 16.54
N GLY A 209 -8.25 2.62 16.69
CA GLY A 209 -7.37 2.17 15.62
C GLY A 209 -7.61 0.70 15.25
N LEU A 210 -7.55 -0.21 16.21
CA LEU A 210 -7.77 -1.65 15.98
C LEU A 210 -9.22 -1.93 15.56
N GLY A 211 -10.18 -1.19 16.13
CA GLY A 211 -11.59 -1.27 15.76
C GLY A 211 -11.82 -0.84 14.30
N LEU A 212 -11.24 0.28 13.86
CA LEU A 212 -11.36 0.71 12.46
C LEU A 212 -10.68 -0.27 11.51
N LEU A 213 -9.51 -0.82 11.84
CA LEU A 213 -8.87 -1.88 11.05
C LEU A 213 -9.78 -3.11 10.92
N TYR A 214 -10.44 -3.53 12.00
CA TYR A 214 -11.39 -4.64 11.98
C TYR A 214 -12.62 -4.32 11.11
N LEU A 215 -13.21 -3.13 11.29
CA LEU A 215 -14.42 -2.70 10.59
C LEU A 215 -14.17 -2.44 9.09
N THR A 216 -12.96 -2.05 8.69
CA THR A 216 -12.62 -1.91 7.27
C THR A 216 -12.78 -3.23 6.51
N GLY A 217 -12.54 -4.38 7.15
CA GLY A 217 -12.97 -5.69 6.69
C GLY A 217 -12.14 -6.29 5.55
N THR A 218 -10.96 -5.75 5.22
CA THR A 218 -10.04 -6.41 4.31
C THR A 218 -9.15 -7.42 5.07
N ARG A 219 -8.64 -8.44 4.35
CA ARG A 219 -7.66 -9.36 4.95
C ARG A 219 -6.44 -8.62 5.48
N LEU A 220 -5.96 -7.62 4.75
CA LEU A 220 -4.82 -6.81 5.16
C LEU A 220 -5.08 -6.14 6.51
N THR A 221 -6.20 -5.42 6.67
CA THR A 221 -6.49 -4.69 7.90
C THR A 221 -6.74 -5.61 9.09
N TYR A 222 -7.42 -6.73 8.87
CA TYR A 222 -7.66 -7.71 9.94
C TYR A 222 -6.35 -8.28 10.49
N TYR A 223 -5.46 -8.77 9.60
CA TYR A 223 -4.16 -9.29 10.06
C TYR A 223 -3.25 -8.19 10.59
N THR A 224 -3.32 -6.98 10.05
CA THR A 224 -2.62 -5.82 10.63
C THR A 224 -3.08 -5.55 12.06
N ALA A 225 -4.39 -5.61 12.35
CA ALA A 225 -4.88 -5.41 13.71
C ALA A 225 -4.29 -6.44 14.69
N LEU A 226 -4.25 -7.72 14.31
CA LEU A 226 -3.63 -8.78 15.11
C LEU A 226 -2.12 -8.55 15.30
N LEU A 227 -1.40 -8.22 14.21
CA LEU A 227 0.04 -7.96 14.25
C LEU A 227 0.38 -6.72 15.08
N CYS A 228 -0.43 -5.66 15.00
CA CYS A 228 -0.27 -4.48 15.85
C CYS A 228 -0.48 -4.82 17.33
N ALA A 229 -1.56 -5.52 17.67
CA ALA A 229 -1.81 -5.89 19.06
C ALA A 229 -0.68 -6.77 19.63
N ALA A 230 -0.25 -7.80 18.90
CA ALA A 230 0.87 -8.66 19.31
C ALA A 230 2.19 -7.89 19.33
N GLY A 231 2.46 -7.06 18.31
CA GLY A 231 3.68 -6.26 18.22
C GLY A 231 3.83 -5.27 19.36
N PHE A 232 2.75 -4.56 19.73
CA PHE A 232 2.79 -3.64 20.88
C PHE A 232 2.90 -4.37 22.21
N LEU A 233 2.28 -5.55 22.39
CA LEU A 233 2.55 -6.39 23.56
C LEU A 233 4.05 -6.67 23.69
N LEU A 234 4.68 -7.09 22.60
CA LEU A 234 6.11 -7.38 22.58
C LEU A 234 6.95 -6.12 22.86
N LEU A 235 6.63 -4.99 22.20
CA LEU A 235 7.36 -3.72 22.39
C LEU A 235 7.26 -3.20 23.83
N ILE A 236 6.07 -3.26 24.45
CA ILE A 236 5.88 -2.83 25.86
C ILE A 236 6.78 -3.64 26.78
N LEU A 237 6.81 -4.99 26.59
CA LEU A 237 7.62 -5.90 27.41
C LEU A 237 9.11 -5.68 27.17
N LEU A 238 9.57 -5.66 25.92
CA LEU A 238 10.99 -5.52 25.58
C LEU A 238 11.54 -4.15 25.97
N CYS A 239 10.76 -3.09 25.78
CA CYS A 239 11.17 -1.73 26.14
C CYS A 239 10.90 -1.39 27.61
N ARG A 240 10.50 -2.37 28.42
CA ARG A 240 10.26 -2.19 29.86
C ARG A 240 9.29 -1.07 30.21
N ARG A 241 8.27 -0.86 29.38
CA ARG A 241 7.18 0.07 29.70
C ARG A 241 6.28 -0.55 30.78
N PRO A 242 5.50 0.26 31.51
CA PRO A 242 4.62 -0.27 32.56
C PRO A 242 3.71 -1.37 32.05
N PRO A 243 3.69 -2.56 32.69
CA PRO A 243 2.98 -3.73 32.18
C PRO A 243 1.45 -3.53 32.10
N VAL A 244 0.91 -2.54 32.79
CA VAL A 244 -0.53 -2.19 32.69
C VAL A 244 -0.96 -1.88 31.26
N PHE A 245 -0.06 -1.31 30.44
CA PHE A 245 -0.32 -1.04 29.02
C PHE A 245 -0.42 -2.32 28.16
N CYS A 246 0.00 -3.49 28.68
CA CYS A 246 -0.25 -4.75 27.99
C CYS A 246 -1.73 -5.17 28.04
N LEU A 247 -2.48 -4.75 29.06
CA LEU A 247 -3.88 -5.20 29.26
C LEU A 247 -4.79 -4.85 28.08
N PRO A 248 -4.86 -3.60 27.58
CA PRO A 248 -5.67 -3.29 26.41
C PRO A 248 -5.27 -4.09 25.18
N MET A 249 -3.96 -4.23 24.89
CA MET A 249 -3.51 -4.98 23.71
C MET A 249 -3.87 -6.45 23.77
N LEU A 250 -3.71 -7.08 24.95
CA LEU A 250 -4.09 -8.47 25.14
C LEU A 250 -5.62 -8.65 24.99
N ALA A 251 -6.40 -7.75 25.59
CA ALA A 251 -7.86 -7.78 25.47
C ALA A 251 -8.31 -7.63 24.01
N PHE A 252 -7.75 -6.67 23.27
CA PHE A 252 -8.06 -6.50 21.85
C PHE A 252 -7.61 -7.67 21.00
N PHE A 253 -6.43 -8.25 21.26
CA PHE A 253 -5.96 -9.43 20.55
C PHE A 253 -6.92 -10.61 20.69
N ILE A 254 -7.37 -10.90 21.93
CA ILE A 254 -8.33 -11.96 22.21
C ILE A 254 -9.68 -11.65 21.56
N LEU A 255 -10.15 -10.39 21.65
CA LEU A 255 -11.41 -9.96 21.07
C LEU A 255 -11.41 -10.11 19.53
N LEU A 256 -10.34 -9.71 18.87
CA LEU A 256 -10.19 -9.85 17.40
C LEU A 256 -10.24 -11.32 16.98
N LEU A 257 -9.59 -12.23 17.74
CA LEU A 257 -9.70 -13.66 17.48
C LEU A 257 -11.10 -14.20 17.70
N ALA A 258 -11.75 -13.80 18.78
CA ALA A 258 -13.12 -14.23 19.10
C ALA A 258 -14.15 -13.75 18.07
N LEU A 259 -13.98 -12.53 17.56
CA LEU A 259 -14.90 -11.92 16.58
C LEU A 259 -14.53 -12.25 15.12
N ARG A 260 -13.57 -13.12 14.86
CA ARG A 260 -13.16 -13.47 13.49
C ARG A 260 -14.33 -13.92 12.63
N GLY A 261 -15.15 -14.84 13.12
CA GLY A 261 -16.24 -15.47 12.35
C GLY A 261 -17.36 -14.50 11.94
N VAL A 262 -17.49 -13.36 12.64
CA VAL A 262 -18.49 -12.31 12.34
C VAL A 262 -17.85 -11.07 11.70
N SER A 263 -16.55 -11.13 11.38
CA SER A 263 -15.85 -10.00 10.77
C SER A 263 -16.33 -9.74 9.33
N PRO A 264 -16.33 -8.48 8.86
CA PRO A 264 -16.65 -8.17 7.46
C PRO A 264 -15.72 -8.91 6.47
N MET A 265 -14.47 -9.20 6.88
CA MET A 265 -13.55 -10.03 6.10
C MET A 265 -14.09 -11.45 5.87
N GLU A 266 -14.58 -12.11 6.92
CA GLU A 266 -15.10 -13.47 6.84
C GLU A 266 -16.44 -13.51 6.07
N GLN A 267 -17.31 -12.54 6.31
CA GLN A 267 -18.55 -12.39 5.56
C GLN A 267 -18.30 -12.21 4.05
N ARG A 268 -17.31 -11.40 3.68
CA ARG A 268 -16.88 -11.26 2.27
C ARG A 268 -16.39 -12.58 1.69
N GLN A 269 -15.69 -13.40 2.48
CA GLN A 269 -15.24 -14.72 2.02
C GLN A 269 -16.44 -15.65 1.75
N GLN A 270 -17.43 -15.66 2.63
CA GLN A 270 -18.68 -16.43 2.44
C GLN A 270 -19.43 -16.00 1.18
N VAL A 271 -19.51 -14.69 0.88
CA VAL A 271 -20.08 -14.19 -0.38
C VAL A 271 -19.31 -14.72 -1.59
N SER A 272 -17.98 -14.76 -1.51
CA SER A 272 -17.16 -15.32 -2.60
C SER A 272 -17.36 -16.82 -2.78
N GLU A 273 -17.48 -17.59 -1.70
CA GLU A 273 -17.72 -19.03 -1.73
C GLU A 273 -19.08 -19.36 -2.37
N THR A 274 -20.10 -18.54 -2.07
CA THR A 274 -21.40 -18.67 -2.76
C THR A 274 -21.31 -18.42 -4.26
N SER A 275 -20.47 -17.46 -4.70
CA SER A 275 -20.20 -17.25 -6.13
C SER A 275 -19.52 -18.46 -6.75
N PHE A 276 -18.54 -19.04 -6.07
CA PHE A 276 -17.84 -20.23 -6.58
C PHE A 276 -18.76 -21.43 -6.70
N ALA A 277 -19.77 -21.60 -5.84
CA ALA A 277 -20.73 -22.67 -5.94
C ALA A 277 -21.51 -22.64 -7.26
N VAL A 278 -21.89 -21.43 -7.74
CA VAL A 278 -22.59 -21.27 -9.03
C VAL A 278 -21.70 -21.73 -10.21
N TYR A 279 -20.41 -21.37 -10.15
CA TYR A 279 -19.47 -21.87 -11.19
C TYR A 279 -19.23 -23.36 -11.07
N GLN A 280 -19.21 -23.90 -9.84
CA GLN A 280 -19.02 -25.32 -9.63
C GLN A 280 -20.15 -26.15 -10.28
N GLU A 281 -21.40 -25.71 -10.17
CA GLU A 281 -22.52 -26.35 -10.84
C GLU A 281 -22.35 -26.41 -12.37
N ARG A 282 -21.84 -25.32 -12.97
CA ARG A 282 -21.57 -25.29 -14.42
C ARG A 282 -20.40 -26.20 -14.79
N ILE A 283 -19.35 -26.26 -13.96
CA ILE A 283 -18.22 -27.17 -14.16
C ILE A 283 -18.68 -28.62 -14.09
N ASP A 284 -19.49 -28.96 -13.08
CA ASP A 284 -20.00 -30.32 -12.88
C ASP A 284 -20.87 -30.77 -14.07
N ALA A 285 -21.62 -29.84 -14.65
CA ALA A 285 -22.41 -30.12 -15.84
C ALA A 285 -21.56 -30.46 -17.08
N VAL A 286 -20.41 -29.81 -17.26
CA VAL A 286 -19.50 -30.06 -18.38
C VAL A 286 -18.58 -31.24 -18.11
N MET A 287 -18.00 -31.32 -16.92
CA MET A 287 -17.00 -32.34 -16.58
C MET A 287 -17.62 -33.72 -16.29
N GLY A 288 -18.80 -33.78 -15.66
CA GLY A 288 -19.46 -35.01 -15.27
C GLY A 288 -18.61 -35.85 -14.31
N GLU A 289 -18.23 -37.06 -14.72
CA GLU A 289 -17.39 -37.96 -13.88
C GLU A 289 -15.97 -37.42 -13.66
N ASP A 290 -15.46 -36.53 -14.52
CA ASP A 290 -14.13 -35.94 -14.46
C ASP A 290 -14.08 -34.65 -13.60
N ARG A 291 -15.11 -34.31 -12.82
CA ARG A 291 -15.22 -33.09 -12.02
C ARG A 291 -14.10 -32.87 -10.98
N ASP A 292 -13.45 -33.95 -10.54
CA ASP A 292 -12.34 -33.93 -9.58
C ASP A 292 -10.98 -33.90 -10.28
N PHE A 293 -10.95 -33.72 -11.61
CA PHE A 293 -9.72 -33.68 -12.39
C PHE A 293 -8.75 -32.62 -11.83
N THR A 294 -7.51 -33.05 -11.67
CA THR A 294 -6.41 -32.15 -11.27
C THR A 294 -5.20 -32.51 -12.12
N TYR A 295 -4.73 -31.53 -12.89
CA TYR A 295 -3.53 -31.71 -13.71
C TYR A 295 -2.26 -31.73 -12.85
N THR A 296 -1.37 -32.66 -13.18
CA THR A 296 0.01 -32.69 -12.63
C THR A 296 0.96 -32.46 -13.80
N GLN A 297 1.98 -31.63 -13.60
CA GLN A 297 2.93 -31.28 -14.65
C GLN A 297 3.57 -32.52 -15.27
N GLY A 298 3.52 -32.61 -16.59
CA GLY A 298 4.02 -33.76 -17.35
C GLY A 298 3.02 -34.91 -17.48
N GLN A 299 1.82 -34.79 -16.92
CA GLN A 299 0.75 -35.78 -17.10
C GLN A 299 0.15 -35.64 -18.50
N GLU A 300 -0.06 -36.76 -19.20
CA GLU A 300 -0.86 -36.78 -20.40
C GLU A 300 -2.36 -36.66 -20.06
N ILE A 301 -3.03 -35.69 -20.67
CA ILE A 301 -4.47 -35.48 -20.46
C ILE A 301 -5.24 -36.33 -21.46
N PRO A 302 -6.16 -37.19 -21.01
CA PRO A 302 -7.00 -37.96 -21.93
C PRO A 302 -7.76 -37.04 -22.91
N PRO A 303 -7.83 -37.35 -24.21
CA PRO A 303 -8.46 -36.46 -25.20
C PRO A 303 -9.89 -36.02 -24.83
N ALA A 304 -10.69 -36.96 -24.28
CA ALA A 304 -12.05 -36.63 -23.84
C ALA A 304 -12.08 -35.61 -22.69
N VAL A 305 -11.15 -35.68 -21.73
CA VAL A 305 -11.03 -34.73 -20.62
C VAL A 305 -10.51 -33.40 -21.15
N TYR A 306 -9.56 -33.43 -22.09
CA TYR A 306 -9.01 -32.22 -22.72
C TYR A 306 -10.12 -31.39 -23.40
N GLU A 307 -10.99 -32.02 -24.19
CA GLU A 307 -12.11 -31.36 -24.87
C GLU A 307 -13.12 -30.76 -23.85
N LYS A 308 -13.39 -31.45 -22.75
CA LYS A 308 -14.24 -30.90 -21.67
C LYS A 308 -13.61 -29.68 -21.05
N ILE A 309 -12.30 -29.69 -20.74
CA ILE A 309 -11.58 -28.53 -20.21
C ILE A 309 -11.63 -27.38 -21.22
N LYS A 310 -11.39 -27.65 -22.49
CA LYS A 310 -11.50 -26.66 -23.57
C LYS A 310 -12.88 -26.00 -23.59
N THR A 311 -13.95 -26.80 -23.51
CA THR A 311 -15.34 -26.32 -23.40
C THR A 311 -15.53 -25.42 -22.16
N LEU A 312 -14.94 -25.77 -21.00
CA LEU A 312 -15.00 -24.89 -19.83
C LEU A 312 -14.36 -23.53 -20.10
N TYR A 313 -13.18 -23.51 -20.74
CA TYR A 313 -12.46 -22.25 -21.00
C TYR A 313 -13.13 -21.39 -22.07
N THR A 314 -13.89 -21.99 -23.01
CA THR A 314 -14.63 -21.23 -24.03
C THR A 314 -16.03 -20.84 -23.58
N ASP A 315 -16.82 -21.76 -23.06
CA ASP A 315 -18.25 -21.57 -22.88
C ASP A 315 -18.64 -21.14 -21.45
N VAL A 316 -17.83 -21.48 -20.45
CA VAL A 316 -18.09 -21.10 -19.05
C VAL A 316 -17.24 -19.89 -18.62
N TYR A 317 -15.96 -19.89 -18.98
CA TYR A 317 -15.01 -18.84 -18.58
C TYR A 317 -14.61 -17.91 -19.72
N GLY A 318 -14.92 -18.25 -20.97
CA GLY A 318 -14.67 -17.40 -22.15
C GLY A 318 -15.77 -16.37 -22.42
N VAL A 319 -16.84 -16.39 -21.64
CA VAL A 319 -17.97 -15.44 -21.70
C VAL A 319 -17.99 -14.58 -20.46
N ASP A 320 -18.87 -13.58 -20.44
CA ASP A 320 -19.08 -12.75 -19.27
C ASP A 320 -19.47 -13.57 -18.04
N GLY A 321 -18.92 -13.20 -16.91
CA GLY A 321 -19.19 -13.86 -15.64
C GLY A 321 -20.64 -13.72 -15.18
N VAL A 322 -21.04 -14.61 -14.26
CA VAL A 322 -22.41 -14.64 -13.71
C VAL A 322 -22.82 -13.30 -13.07
N TYR A 323 -21.86 -12.56 -12.60
CA TYR A 323 -22.02 -11.26 -11.93
C TYR A 323 -21.36 -10.12 -12.72
N GLY A 324 -21.24 -10.25 -14.03
CA GLY A 324 -20.64 -9.25 -14.91
C GLY A 324 -19.12 -9.13 -14.78
N GLU A 325 -18.45 -10.08 -14.11
CA GLU A 325 -17.01 -10.10 -14.04
C GLU A 325 -16.37 -10.56 -15.35
N VAL A 326 -15.28 -9.91 -15.73
CA VAL A 326 -14.46 -10.33 -16.88
C VAL A 326 -13.72 -11.60 -16.53
N LEU A 327 -13.86 -12.65 -17.34
CA LEU A 327 -13.20 -13.93 -17.12
C LEU A 327 -12.03 -14.12 -18.10
N LEU A 328 -12.09 -15.09 -18.99
CA LEU A 328 -10.98 -15.46 -19.87
C LEU A 328 -11.16 -15.05 -21.35
N GLY A 329 -12.30 -14.44 -21.70
CA GLY A 329 -12.65 -14.13 -23.11
C GLY A 329 -11.55 -13.38 -23.85
N ASP A 330 -11.12 -12.22 -23.30
CA ASP A 330 -10.06 -11.40 -23.92
C ASP A 330 -8.73 -12.17 -24.07
N LEU A 331 -8.40 -13.02 -23.08
CA LEU A 331 -7.18 -13.83 -23.13
C LEU A 331 -7.28 -14.92 -24.20
N ASN A 332 -8.43 -15.58 -24.30
CA ASN A 332 -8.68 -16.58 -25.32
C ASN A 332 -8.61 -15.98 -26.73
N GLU A 333 -9.17 -14.78 -26.92
CA GLU A 333 -9.12 -14.05 -28.19
C GLU A 333 -7.68 -13.64 -28.55
N ARG A 334 -6.92 -13.12 -27.59
CA ARG A 334 -5.56 -12.61 -27.80
C ARG A 334 -4.52 -13.71 -28.00
N PHE A 335 -4.58 -14.78 -27.21
CA PHE A 335 -3.52 -15.80 -27.11
C PHE A 335 -3.93 -17.20 -27.60
N GLY A 336 -5.22 -17.42 -27.80
CA GLY A 336 -5.77 -18.76 -28.09
C GLY A 336 -6.06 -19.57 -26.84
N VAL A 337 -7.19 -20.29 -26.85
CA VAL A 337 -7.67 -21.03 -25.67
C VAL A 337 -6.67 -22.10 -25.19
N GLU A 338 -5.93 -22.72 -26.09
CA GLU A 338 -4.97 -23.79 -25.76
C GLU A 338 -3.82 -23.24 -24.93
N LYS A 339 -3.23 -22.11 -25.33
CA LYS A 339 -2.18 -21.44 -24.55
C LYS A 339 -2.70 -20.94 -23.20
N VAL A 340 -3.93 -20.41 -23.15
CA VAL A 340 -4.55 -19.99 -21.88
C VAL A 340 -4.76 -21.18 -20.95
N MET A 341 -5.23 -22.32 -21.44
CA MET A 341 -5.36 -23.55 -20.66
C MET A 341 -4.02 -24.01 -20.07
N GLU A 342 -2.96 -23.99 -20.87
CA GLU A 342 -1.60 -24.35 -20.43
C GLU A 342 -1.11 -23.41 -19.32
N GLU A 343 -1.26 -22.10 -19.49
CA GLU A 343 -0.82 -21.08 -18.53
C GLU A 343 -1.54 -21.17 -17.18
N PHE A 344 -2.80 -21.59 -17.18
CA PHE A 344 -3.56 -21.91 -15.97
C PHE A 344 -3.36 -23.35 -15.49
N SER A 345 -2.40 -24.08 -16.07
CA SER A 345 -2.11 -25.48 -15.74
C SER A 345 -3.38 -26.36 -15.81
N TYR A 346 -4.19 -26.15 -16.84
CA TYR A 346 -5.46 -26.86 -17.06
C TYR A 346 -6.39 -26.88 -15.86
N SER A 347 -6.32 -25.87 -15.01
CA SER A 347 -7.14 -25.78 -13.79
C SER A 347 -8.62 -25.66 -14.15
N ILE A 348 -9.46 -26.45 -13.48
CA ILE A 348 -10.91 -26.33 -13.56
C ILE A 348 -11.53 -25.63 -12.35
N ARG A 349 -10.72 -25.25 -11.36
CA ARG A 349 -11.17 -24.73 -10.07
C ARG A 349 -11.63 -23.26 -10.16
N PRO A 350 -12.87 -22.94 -9.71
CA PRO A 350 -13.37 -21.55 -9.70
C PRO A 350 -12.47 -20.61 -8.90
N GLN A 351 -11.87 -21.07 -7.80
CA GLN A 351 -10.97 -20.30 -6.96
C GLN A 351 -9.70 -19.83 -7.69
N VAL A 352 -9.31 -20.52 -8.76
CA VAL A 352 -8.17 -20.15 -9.61
C VAL A 352 -8.62 -19.26 -10.75
N LEU A 353 -9.63 -19.72 -11.50
CA LEU A 353 -10.08 -19.08 -12.76
C LEU A 353 -10.84 -17.77 -12.51
N ASN A 354 -11.60 -17.66 -11.40
CA ASN A 354 -12.28 -16.42 -11.00
C ASN A 354 -11.41 -15.47 -10.18
N ASN A 355 -10.16 -15.84 -9.88
CA ASN A 355 -9.28 -14.97 -9.12
C ASN A 355 -8.70 -13.88 -10.02
N SER A 356 -9.22 -12.65 -9.89
CA SER A 356 -8.78 -11.49 -10.67
C SER A 356 -7.26 -11.26 -10.61
N ARG A 357 -6.64 -11.42 -9.44
CA ARG A 357 -5.18 -11.24 -9.28
C ARG A 357 -4.38 -12.29 -10.06
N THR A 358 -4.79 -13.54 -9.97
CA THR A 358 -4.15 -14.64 -10.71
C THR A 358 -4.26 -14.40 -12.21
N ARG A 359 -5.45 -14.04 -12.69
CA ARG A 359 -5.67 -13.74 -14.12
C ARG A 359 -4.79 -12.59 -14.60
N LYS A 360 -4.76 -11.47 -13.85
CA LYS A 360 -3.93 -10.31 -14.20
C LYS A 360 -2.45 -10.65 -14.28
N LEU A 361 -1.95 -11.45 -13.33
CA LEU A 361 -0.55 -11.87 -13.31
C LEU A 361 -0.23 -12.80 -14.48
N ILE A 362 -1.08 -13.77 -14.78
CA ILE A 362 -0.91 -14.70 -15.91
C ILE A 362 -0.97 -13.91 -17.22
N ALA A 363 -1.97 -13.05 -17.39
CA ALA A 363 -2.11 -12.23 -18.58
C ALA A 363 -0.85 -11.42 -18.88
N LEU A 364 -0.29 -10.73 -17.85
CA LEU A 364 0.94 -9.96 -18.01
C LEU A 364 2.17 -10.83 -18.25
N ARG A 365 2.23 -12.02 -17.63
CA ARG A 365 3.30 -12.98 -17.92
C ARG A 365 3.28 -13.38 -19.39
N MET A 366 2.10 -13.71 -19.93
CA MET A 366 1.94 -14.08 -21.34
C MET A 366 2.37 -12.95 -22.28
N VAL A 367 1.99 -11.70 -21.98
CA VAL A 367 2.46 -10.53 -22.75
C VAL A 367 3.98 -10.37 -22.64
N TRP A 368 4.52 -10.54 -21.44
CA TRP A 368 5.95 -10.41 -21.16
C TRP A 368 6.79 -11.45 -21.93
N GLU A 369 6.34 -12.70 -22.00
CA GLU A 369 7.02 -13.78 -22.70
C GLU A 369 7.10 -13.56 -24.23
N GLU A 370 6.19 -12.76 -24.79
CA GLU A 370 6.23 -12.37 -26.21
C GLU A 370 7.25 -11.24 -26.49
N ARG A 371 7.83 -10.61 -25.45
CA ARG A 371 8.73 -9.46 -25.59
C ARG A 371 10.18 -9.89 -25.74
N ASP A 372 10.96 -9.00 -26.36
CA ASP A 372 12.38 -9.20 -26.57
C ASP A 372 13.21 -8.89 -25.30
N PHE A 373 14.52 -9.18 -25.38
CA PHE A 373 15.45 -8.97 -24.27
C PHE A 373 15.56 -7.50 -23.83
N LEU A 374 15.47 -6.54 -24.75
CA LEU A 374 15.56 -5.12 -24.36
C LEU A 374 14.34 -4.68 -23.56
N THR A 375 13.15 -5.15 -23.93
CA THR A 375 11.94 -4.93 -23.15
C THR A 375 12.01 -5.62 -21.79
N HIS A 376 12.57 -6.84 -21.72
CA HIS A 376 12.84 -7.48 -20.43
C HIS A 376 13.83 -6.68 -19.57
N LEU A 377 14.76 -5.96 -20.17
CA LEU A 377 15.75 -5.17 -19.43
C LEU A 377 15.15 -3.88 -18.85
N VAL A 378 14.34 -3.15 -19.63
CA VAL A 378 13.88 -1.79 -19.26
C VAL A 378 12.37 -1.69 -19.01
N GLY A 379 11.64 -2.81 -19.16
CA GLY A 379 10.18 -2.89 -18.96
C GLY A 379 9.38 -2.61 -20.24
N MET A 380 8.11 -2.98 -20.19
CA MET A 380 7.12 -2.69 -21.22
C MET A 380 6.28 -1.47 -20.82
N GLU A 381 5.73 -0.77 -21.80
CA GLU A 381 4.82 0.35 -21.54
C GLU A 381 3.55 -0.12 -20.80
N TYR A 382 2.95 0.79 -20.03
CA TYR A 382 1.77 0.46 -19.21
C TYR A 382 0.56 0.01 -20.04
N SER A 383 0.42 0.54 -21.25
CA SER A 383 -0.69 0.15 -22.13
C SER A 383 -0.62 -1.31 -22.58
N ALA A 384 0.54 -1.97 -22.49
CA ALA A 384 0.68 -3.41 -22.75
C ALA A 384 -0.15 -4.29 -21.79
N ALA A 385 -0.57 -3.76 -20.64
CA ALA A 385 -1.50 -4.41 -19.74
C ALA A 385 -2.96 -4.40 -20.24
N LYS A 386 -3.26 -3.65 -21.32
CA LYS A 386 -4.59 -3.63 -21.91
C LYS A 386 -4.72 -4.75 -22.93
N ILE A 387 -5.62 -5.69 -22.69
CA ILE A 387 -5.93 -6.81 -23.57
C ILE A 387 -7.44 -6.74 -23.84
N GLY A 388 -7.83 -6.62 -25.12
CA GLY A 388 -9.22 -6.39 -25.46
C GLY A 388 -9.77 -5.10 -24.86
N ALA A 389 -10.90 -5.18 -24.20
CA ALA A 389 -11.56 -4.06 -23.55
C ALA A 389 -11.05 -3.81 -22.10
N HIS A 390 -10.22 -4.68 -21.55
CA HIS A 390 -9.92 -4.71 -20.12
C HIS A 390 -8.46 -4.43 -19.81
N ASN A 391 -8.25 -3.91 -18.58
CA ASN A 391 -6.91 -3.62 -18.06
C ASN A 391 -6.50 -4.71 -17.06
N TYR A 392 -5.46 -5.46 -17.40
CA TYR A 392 -4.86 -6.52 -16.59
C TYR A 392 -3.70 -6.02 -15.72
N ASP A 393 -3.68 -4.72 -15.38
CA ASP A 393 -2.69 -4.16 -14.46
C ASP A 393 -2.64 -4.98 -13.15
N PRO A 394 -1.46 -5.50 -12.75
CA PRO A 394 -1.35 -6.34 -11.57
C PRO A 394 -1.58 -5.51 -10.31
N GLU A 395 -2.29 -6.07 -9.36
CA GLU A 395 -2.49 -5.40 -8.08
C GLU A 395 -1.20 -5.40 -7.23
N ASN A 396 -0.40 -6.46 -7.33
CA ASN A 396 0.84 -6.62 -6.58
C ASN A 396 1.95 -5.72 -7.12
N ASP A 397 2.64 -4.99 -6.23
CA ASP A 397 3.64 -3.99 -6.63
C ASP A 397 4.91 -4.61 -7.21
N PHE A 398 5.41 -5.72 -6.67
CA PHE A 398 6.66 -6.30 -7.15
C PHE A 398 6.57 -6.91 -8.56
N PRO A 399 5.50 -7.67 -8.91
CA PRO A 399 5.28 -8.05 -10.30
C PRO A 399 5.10 -6.86 -11.23
N ALA A 400 4.36 -5.83 -10.80
CA ALA A 400 4.20 -4.62 -11.60
C ALA A 400 5.55 -3.92 -11.84
N LEU A 401 6.39 -3.84 -10.81
CA LEU A 401 7.73 -3.29 -10.94
C LEU A 401 8.54 -4.07 -11.99
N LEU A 402 8.47 -5.42 -11.96
CA LEU A 402 9.15 -6.25 -12.95
C LEU A 402 8.66 -5.98 -14.38
N TYR A 403 7.37 -6.03 -14.60
CA TYR A 403 6.82 -5.91 -15.96
C TYR A 403 6.96 -4.50 -16.54
N PHE A 404 6.76 -3.45 -15.74
CA PHE A 404 6.82 -2.07 -16.22
C PHE A 404 8.19 -1.40 -16.13
N THR A 405 9.15 -1.96 -15.39
CA THR A 405 10.51 -1.40 -15.32
C THR A 405 11.61 -2.40 -15.66
N GLY A 406 11.26 -3.62 -15.95
CA GLY A 406 12.20 -4.67 -16.33
C GLY A 406 13.21 -5.02 -15.23
N TYR A 407 14.18 -5.85 -15.60
CA TYR A 407 15.23 -6.28 -14.67
C TYR A 407 16.08 -5.12 -14.13
N LEU A 408 16.34 -4.11 -14.96
CA LEU A 408 17.14 -2.95 -14.55
C LEU A 408 16.40 -2.10 -13.51
N GLY A 409 15.10 -1.84 -13.72
CA GLY A 409 14.29 -1.10 -12.76
C GLY A 409 14.13 -1.85 -11.44
N VAL A 410 13.88 -3.17 -11.50
CA VAL A 410 13.84 -4.04 -10.30
C VAL A 410 15.16 -4.00 -9.56
N ALA A 411 16.31 -4.06 -10.26
CA ALA A 411 17.61 -4.01 -9.63
C ALA A 411 17.84 -2.66 -8.91
N ILE A 412 17.59 -1.54 -9.58
CA ILE A 412 17.77 -0.20 -9.00
C ILE A 412 16.85 -0.01 -7.79
N TYR A 413 15.57 -0.32 -7.95
CA TYR A 413 14.57 -0.15 -6.89
C TYR A 413 14.79 -1.13 -5.74
N GLY A 414 15.08 -2.39 -6.08
CA GLY A 414 15.36 -3.45 -5.11
C GLY A 414 16.60 -3.16 -4.27
N LEU A 415 17.68 -2.66 -4.89
CA LEU A 415 18.89 -2.23 -4.17
C LEU A 415 18.59 -1.08 -3.20
N PHE A 416 17.73 -0.13 -3.60
CA PHE A 416 17.31 0.96 -2.70
C PHE A 416 16.52 0.43 -1.50
N LEU A 417 15.51 -0.41 -1.71
CA LEU A 417 14.74 -1.03 -0.62
C LEU A 417 15.60 -1.92 0.28
N LEU A 418 16.39 -2.80 -0.35
CA LEU A 418 17.29 -3.70 0.37
C LEU A 418 18.31 -2.92 1.19
N GLY A 419 18.82 -1.81 0.64
CA GLY A 419 19.74 -0.91 1.36
C GLY A 419 19.11 -0.36 2.64
N ILE A 420 17.86 0.07 2.61
CA ILE A 420 17.12 0.54 3.80
C ILE A 420 16.99 -0.59 4.82
N VAL A 421 16.53 -1.77 4.39
CA VAL A 421 16.28 -2.91 5.27
C VAL A 421 17.59 -3.41 5.90
N LEU A 422 18.62 -3.63 5.09
CA LEU A 422 19.92 -4.10 5.58
C LEU A 422 20.57 -3.09 6.53
N TYR A 423 20.50 -1.79 6.20
CA TYR A 423 21.02 -0.76 7.10
C TYR A 423 20.31 -0.78 8.47
N ALA A 424 18.99 -0.88 8.48
CA ALA A 424 18.22 -0.95 9.71
C ALA A 424 18.54 -2.21 10.53
N ILE A 425 18.66 -3.37 9.87
CA ILE A 425 19.02 -4.64 10.51
C ILE A 425 20.44 -4.57 11.09
N LEU A 426 21.42 -4.14 10.31
CA LEU A 426 22.81 -4.02 10.76
C LEU A 426 22.94 -3.02 11.92
N ALA A 427 22.28 -1.87 11.82
CA ALA A 427 22.25 -0.89 12.91
C ALA A 427 21.63 -1.48 14.17
N PHE A 428 20.54 -2.24 14.05
CA PHE A 428 19.90 -2.91 15.19
C PHE A 428 20.84 -3.89 15.89
N PHE A 429 21.54 -4.75 15.17
CA PHE A 429 22.47 -5.70 15.79
C PHE A 429 23.70 -5.00 16.40
N VAL A 430 24.25 -4.00 15.75
CA VAL A 430 25.42 -3.26 16.24
C VAL A 430 25.09 -2.39 17.47
N ARG A 431 23.86 -1.87 17.55
CA ARG A 431 23.42 -0.92 18.57
C ARG A 431 22.23 -1.44 19.36
N PHE A 432 22.08 -2.74 19.49
CA PHE A 432 20.91 -3.38 20.07
C PHE A 432 20.34 -2.71 21.32
N PRO A 433 21.14 -2.41 22.38
CA PRO A 433 20.57 -1.82 23.60
C PRO A 433 20.01 -0.41 23.39
N SER A 434 20.58 0.38 22.49
CA SER A 434 20.17 1.77 22.27
C SER A 434 19.00 1.89 21.27
N LEU A 435 18.82 0.91 20.38
CA LEU A 435 17.74 0.87 19.39
C LEU A 435 16.52 0.09 19.89
N LEU A 436 16.59 -0.55 21.06
CA LEU A 436 15.44 -1.19 21.65
C LEU A 436 14.48 -0.15 22.23
N SER A 437 13.77 0.54 21.34
CA SER A 437 12.82 1.59 21.69
C SER A 437 11.47 1.35 20.99
N PRO A 438 10.34 1.81 21.59
CA PRO A 438 9.03 1.71 20.96
C PRO A 438 8.98 2.43 19.60
N GLU A 439 9.70 3.53 19.44
CA GLU A 439 9.76 4.33 18.21
C GLU A 439 10.40 3.54 17.07
N PHE A 440 11.57 2.94 17.31
CA PHE A 440 12.26 2.11 16.31
C PHE A 440 11.43 0.87 15.96
N GLY A 441 10.89 0.18 16.99
CA GLY A 441 10.03 -0.99 16.78
C GLY A 441 8.78 -0.66 15.97
N THR A 442 8.14 0.48 16.24
CA THR A 442 6.96 0.92 15.48
C THR A 442 7.32 1.29 14.05
N ALA A 443 8.40 2.03 13.81
CA ALA A 443 8.84 2.36 12.45
C ALA A 443 9.21 1.09 11.66
N ALA A 444 9.88 0.11 12.28
CA ALA A 444 10.17 -1.18 11.68
C ALA A 444 8.88 -1.97 11.36
N MET A 445 7.91 -1.98 12.28
CA MET A 445 6.60 -2.61 12.06
C MET A 445 5.84 -1.96 10.91
N MET A 446 5.80 -0.62 10.83
CA MET A 446 5.18 0.09 9.70
C MET A 446 5.84 -0.29 8.37
N CYS A 447 7.17 -0.36 8.31
CA CYS A 447 7.88 -0.78 7.09
C CYS A 447 7.58 -2.25 6.72
N ALA A 448 7.56 -3.16 7.70
CA ALA A 448 7.22 -4.56 7.46
C ALA A 448 5.78 -4.74 6.96
N LEU A 449 4.82 -4.02 7.54
CA LEU A 449 3.43 -4.00 7.10
C LEU A 449 3.28 -3.44 5.68
N ALA A 450 4.02 -2.36 5.33
CA ALA A 450 4.03 -1.81 3.99
C ALA A 450 4.54 -2.81 2.94
N LEU A 451 5.69 -3.46 3.22
CA LEU A 451 6.28 -4.46 2.32
C LEU A 451 5.38 -5.70 2.19
N GLY A 452 4.80 -6.16 3.30
CA GLY A 452 3.80 -7.23 3.28
C GLY A 452 2.57 -6.86 2.46
N ALA A 453 2.05 -5.64 2.62
CA ALA A 453 0.93 -5.13 1.84
C ALA A 453 1.28 -5.00 0.34
N ALA A 454 2.47 -4.52 -0.01
CA ALA A 454 2.94 -4.42 -1.39
C ALA A 454 2.96 -5.79 -2.11
N GLN A 455 3.31 -6.85 -1.38
CA GLN A 455 3.34 -8.21 -1.91
C GLN A 455 1.95 -8.88 -1.93
N LEU A 456 1.16 -8.72 -0.87
CA LEU A 456 -0.05 -9.52 -0.65
C LEU A 456 -1.34 -8.81 -1.06
N SER A 457 -1.44 -7.51 -0.79
CA SER A 457 -2.65 -6.71 -1.03
C SER A 457 -2.51 -5.78 -2.24
N GLY A 458 -1.29 -5.38 -2.52
CA GLY A 458 -0.91 -4.60 -3.68
C GLY A 458 -1.10 -3.09 -3.56
N GLN A 459 -0.43 -2.40 -4.49
CA GLN A 459 -0.53 -0.96 -4.73
C GLN A 459 -0.15 -0.07 -3.53
N VAL A 460 0.90 -0.42 -2.82
CA VAL A 460 1.54 0.42 -1.79
C VAL A 460 2.57 1.34 -2.43
N LEU A 461 3.41 0.78 -3.31
CA LEU A 461 4.50 1.51 -3.98
C LEU A 461 4.00 2.39 -5.14
N ARG A 462 2.90 1.99 -5.77
CA ARG A 462 2.32 2.69 -6.93
C ARG A 462 1.16 3.62 -6.58
N ARG A 463 0.71 3.63 -5.32
CA ARG A 463 -0.37 4.52 -4.87
C ARG A 463 0.19 5.74 -4.15
N PRO A 464 0.07 6.94 -4.74
CA PRO A 464 0.66 8.16 -4.18
C PRO A 464 0.28 8.44 -2.73
N ASN A 465 -0.96 8.17 -2.34
CA ASN A 465 -1.46 8.38 -0.98
C ASN A 465 -0.89 7.40 0.04
N VAL A 466 -0.62 6.15 -0.36
CA VAL A 466 -0.02 5.14 0.52
C VAL A 466 1.50 5.32 0.61
N THR A 467 2.12 5.57 -0.54
CA THR A 467 3.58 5.70 -0.68
C THR A 467 4.15 6.79 0.22
N VAL A 468 3.42 7.89 0.45
CA VAL A 468 3.82 8.96 1.37
C VAL A 468 4.03 8.41 2.78
N TYR A 469 3.09 7.63 3.32
CA TYR A 469 3.21 7.06 4.66
C TYR A 469 4.29 5.98 4.75
N PHE A 470 4.47 5.17 3.71
CA PHE A 470 5.56 4.21 3.67
C PHE A 470 6.92 4.91 3.60
N SER A 471 7.06 5.95 2.78
CA SER A 471 8.28 6.75 2.69
C SER A 471 8.62 7.44 4.02
N LEU A 472 7.60 7.90 4.74
CA LEU A 472 7.74 8.46 6.08
C LEU A 472 8.28 7.41 7.07
N ALA A 473 7.68 6.21 7.09
CA ALA A 473 8.12 5.12 7.95
C ALA A 473 9.56 4.70 7.65
N ALA A 474 9.93 4.59 6.38
CA ALA A 474 11.29 4.26 5.95
C ALA A 474 12.30 5.33 6.35
N ALA A 475 11.96 6.61 6.19
CA ALA A 475 12.80 7.73 6.61
C ALA A 475 12.97 7.77 8.13
N LEU A 476 11.90 7.56 8.91
CA LEU A 476 11.95 7.44 10.37
C LEU A 476 12.87 6.29 10.79
N LEU A 477 12.69 5.11 10.19
CA LEU A 477 13.51 3.93 10.50
C LEU A 477 14.99 4.22 10.28
N LEU A 478 15.35 4.86 9.15
CA LEU A 478 16.73 5.21 8.83
C LEU A 478 17.32 6.24 9.80
N VAL A 479 16.56 7.26 10.18
CA VAL A 479 17.02 8.29 11.13
C VAL A 479 17.23 7.69 12.50
N LEU A 480 16.26 6.90 12.99
CA LEU A 480 16.38 6.21 14.28
C LEU A 480 17.54 5.19 14.28
N ALA A 481 17.77 4.50 13.17
CA ALA A 481 18.92 3.60 13.03
C ALA A 481 20.25 4.33 13.01
N ARG A 482 20.31 5.60 12.57
CA ARG A 482 21.55 6.38 12.49
C ARG A 482 21.91 7.09 13.80
N GLU A 483 20.92 7.66 14.46
CA GLU A 483 21.12 8.43 15.68
C GLU A 483 21.11 7.48 16.88
N THR A 484 22.03 7.68 17.84
CA THR A 484 21.84 7.20 19.20
C THR A 484 20.75 8.10 19.82
N PRO A 485 19.54 7.62 20.01
CA PRO A 485 18.50 8.49 20.52
C PRO A 485 18.87 8.94 21.93
N SER A 486 19.01 10.24 22.14
CA SER A 486 18.55 10.77 23.40
C SER A 486 17.03 10.59 23.37
N PRO A 487 16.44 9.73 24.21
CA PRO A 487 15.01 9.35 24.10
C PRO A 487 14.04 10.53 24.13
N ARG A 488 14.50 11.69 24.57
CA ARG A 488 13.71 12.91 24.73
C ARG A 488 13.65 13.82 23.49
N LYS A 489 14.54 13.68 22.51
CA LYS A 489 14.57 14.61 21.35
C LYS A 489 13.56 14.32 20.25
N LEU A 490 13.05 13.10 20.16
CA LEU A 490 12.06 12.70 19.14
C LEU A 490 10.62 12.79 19.63
N THR A 491 10.39 12.87 20.92
CA THR A 491 9.06 12.83 21.53
C THR A 491 8.56 14.17 22.08
N THR A 492 9.39 15.22 22.13
CA THR A 492 8.98 16.49 22.70
C THR A 492 8.58 17.50 21.65
N ILE A 493 7.29 17.59 21.40
CA ILE A 493 6.72 18.64 20.55
C ILE A 493 6.12 19.78 21.31
N TYR A 494 5.75 19.63 22.49
CA TYR A 494 5.18 20.74 23.25
C TYR A 494 5.87 20.87 24.59
N LYS A 495 6.88 21.76 24.67
CA LYS A 495 7.11 22.48 25.91
C LYS A 495 6.08 23.61 25.89
N PRO A 496 5.08 23.60 26.79
CA PRO A 496 4.22 24.76 26.95
C PRO A 496 5.13 25.95 27.26
N ASN A 497 4.98 27.03 26.50
CA ASN A 497 5.70 28.25 26.69
C ASN A 497 5.52 28.69 28.19
N PRO A 498 6.55 28.74 29.01
CA PRO A 498 6.43 29.07 30.43
C PRO A 498 5.82 30.46 30.69
N ALA A 499 5.69 31.29 29.65
CA ALA A 499 5.02 32.58 29.71
C ALA A 499 3.48 32.49 29.81
N VAL A 500 2.86 31.38 29.36
CA VAL A 500 1.39 31.19 29.37
C VAL A 500 0.90 30.63 30.71
N THR A 501 1.77 29.99 31.49
CA THR A 501 1.40 29.40 32.79
C THR A 501 1.29 30.41 33.92
N ARG A 502 1.60 31.69 33.70
CA ARG A 502 1.50 32.76 34.72
C ARG A 502 0.20 33.56 34.65
N MET A 503 -0.71 33.29 33.75
CA MET A 503 -2.09 33.81 33.82
C MET A 503 -2.99 32.81 34.53
N LYS A 504 -2.77 32.63 35.81
CA LYS A 504 -3.71 32.02 36.73
C LYS A 504 -3.94 32.94 37.91
N ILE A 505 -5.20 33.37 38.00
CA ILE A 505 -5.94 33.67 39.23
C ILE A 505 -5.35 34.83 40.06
N GLY A 506 -5.82 36.02 39.78
CA GLY A 506 -6.10 37.08 40.70
C GLY A 506 -7.60 37.28 40.74
#